data_7a89403c04d780b8c3d981cc766eb3a7
#
_entry.id   7a89403c04d780b8c3d981cc766eb3a7
#
_cell.length_a   1.000
_cell.length_b   1.000
_cell.length_c   1.000
_cell.angle_alpha   90.00
_cell.angle_beta   90.00
_cell.angle_gamma   90.00
#
_symmetry.space_group_name_H-M   'P 1'
#
loop_
_entity.id
_entity.type
_entity.pdbx_description
1 polymer ?
#
loop_
_entity_poly.entity_id
_entity_poly.type
_entity_poly.pdbx_seq_one_letter_code
_entity_poly.pdbx_strand_id
1 'polypeptide(L)'
;MKKLWLIAALAVLLSGTPMVRAQAIHGGDATSDKESQVRALTGEVMDSRDQPIAGAIVYLKNTKTMAVKTYIVGQDGVYRFNALSSNVDYEVYAEHNNKKSDTKTLSSFDSRKTAYINLKIKG
;
A
#
# COMPACT_ATOMS: atom_id res chain seq x y z
N MET A 1 -37.70 30.40 39.28
CA MET A 1 -37.29 30.08 38.78
C MET A 1 -36.58 29.75 38.19
N LYS A 2 -36.61 29.84 38.07
CA LYS A 2 -35.98 29.50 37.41
C LYS A 2 -35.00 29.66 36.99
N LYS A 3 -34.93 30.02 37.26
CA LYS A 3 -34.03 30.18 36.79
C LYS A 3 -33.09 29.91 36.77
N LEU A 4 -32.98 29.76 36.97
CA LEU A 4 -32.03 29.45 36.86
C LEU A 4 -31.40 28.76 36.46
N TRP A 5 -31.51 28.47 36.22
CA TRP A 5 -30.90 27.81 35.66
C TRP A 5 -30.10 27.79 34.95
N LEU A 6 -30.25 28.02 34.69
CA LEU A 6 -29.54 28.05 33.90
C LEU A 6 -28.48 28.00 33.80
N ILE A 7 -28.29 28.17 33.83
CA ILE A 7 -27.31 28.32 33.87
C ILE A 7 -26.48 27.45 33.75
N ALA A 8 -26.47 27.15 33.91
CA ALA A 8 -25.77 26.34 33.96
C ALA A 8 -25.10 25.99 32.95
N ALA A 9 -25.38 25.95 32.61
CA ALA A 9 -24.89 25.56 31.70
C ALA A 9 -23.78 25.90 31.22
N LEU A 10 -23.74 26.32 31.39
CA LEU A 10 -22.83 26.62 30.87
C LEU A 10 -21.79 26.18 30.90
N ALA A 11 -21.67 26.14 31.10
CA ALA A 11 -20.66 25.92 31.26
C ALA A 11 -20.02 25.01 30.66
N VAL A 12 -20.25 24.95 30.58
CA VAL A 12 -19.72 24.19 30.10
C VAL A 12 -19.02 24.06 29.28
N LEU A 13 -19.05 24.31 29.16
CA LEU A 13 -18.43 24.13 28.40
C LEU A 13 -17.44 24.15 28.11
N LEU A 14 -17.35 24.42 28.05
CA LEU A 14 -16.43 24.60 27.75
C LEU A 14 -15.57 24.02 27.84
N SER A 15 -15.62 24.13 28.06
CA SER A 15 -14.86 23.68 28.37
C SER A 15 -14.27 22.84 27.73
N GLY A 16 -14.36 22.53 27.67
CA GLY A 16 -13.71 21.78 27.30
C GLY A 16 -13.12 21.67 26.33
N THR A 17 -13.13 21.73 26.30
CA THR A 17 -12.88 21.60 25.35
C THR A 17 -11.82 21.67 24.70
N PRO A 18 -11.56 22.18 24.81
CA PRO A 18 -10.73 22.43 23.91
C PRO A 18 -9.55 21.73 23.86
N MET A 19 -9.01 21.82 24.62
CA MET A 19 -7.88 21.33 24.69
C MET A 19 -7.57 20.26 23.95
N VAL A 20 -8.35 19.73 23.79
CA VAL A 20 -8.19 18.65 23.19
C VAL A 20 -7.42 18.65 22.01
N ARG A 21 -7.61 19.57 21.26
CA ARG A 21 -7.03 19.55 20.09
C ARG A 21 -5.67 19.52 20.04
N ALA A 22 -5.12 19.95 20.88
CA ALA A 22 -3.73 20.07 20.80
C ALA A 22 -3.04 18.82 20.53
N GLN A 23 -3.52 17.80 21.02
CA GLN A 23 -2.85 16.65 20.87
C GLN A 23 -2.83 16.16 19.53
N ALA A 24 -3.77 16.39 18.81
CA ALA A 24 -3.79 15.87 17.51
C ALA A 24 -2.60 16.27 16.73
N ILE A 25 -2.06 17.36 17.05
CA ILE A 25 -0.98 17.86 16.31
C ILE A 25 0.21 16.99 16.33
N HIS A 26 0.48 16.38 17.42
CA HIS A 26 1.66 15.57 17.50
C HIS A 26 1.56 14.33 16.66
N GLY A 27 0.43 13.80 16.55
CA GLY A 27 0.27 12.61 15.78
C GLY A 27 0.57 12.82 14.32
N GLY A 28 0.35 14.00 13.83
CA GLY A 28 0.60 14.28 12.44
C GLY A 28 2.04 14.09 12.04
N ASP A 29 2.94 14.48 12.87
CA ASP A 29 4.34 14.37 12.55
C ASP A 29 4.79 12.94 12.42
N ALA A 30 4.36 12.10 13.30
CA ALA A 30 4.74 10.71 13.25
C ALA A 30 4.18 10.04 12.03
N THR A 31 3.01 10.41 11.58
CA THR A 31 2.41 9.84 10.41
C THR A 31 3.19 10.18 9.16
N SER A 32 3.64 11.40 9.09
CA SER A 32 4.42 11.83 7.95
C SER A 32 5.68 11.02 7.77
N ASP A 33 6.37 10.74 8.84
CA ASP A 33 7.58 9.96 8.77
C ASP A 33 7.33 8.55 8.27
N LYS A 34 6.23 7.97 8.66
CA LYS A 34 5.91 6.63 8.21
C LYS A 34 5.58 6.60 6.74
N GLU A 35 4.91 7.60 6.26
CA GLU A 35 4.55 7.66 4.85
C GLU A 35 5.75 7.74 3.96
N SER A 36 6.81 8.38 4.41
CA SER A 36 7.99 8.52 3.59
C SER A 36 8.71 7.20 3.38
N GLN A 37 8.32 6.16 4.10
CA GLN A 37 8.95 4.86 4.00
C GLN A 37 8.18 3.87 3.14
N VAL A 38 7.17 4.31 2.42
CA VAL A 38 6.45 3.42 1.53
C VAL A 38 6.97 3.54 0.11
N ARG A 39 6.75 2.51 -0.67
CA ARG A 39 7.17 2.46 -2.06
C ARG A 39 6.15 1.72 -2.90
N ALA A 40 6.34 1.72 -4.21
CA ALA A 40 5.46 1.07 -5.14
C ALA A 40 6.25 0.10 -6.01
N LEU A 41 5.56 -0.91 -6.50
CA LEU A 41 6.12 -1.86 -7.46
C LEU A 41 5.21 -1.87 -8.68
N THR A 42 5.79 -1.75 -9.86
CA THR A 42 5.04 -1.85 -11.10
C THR A 42 5.85 -2.66 -12.10
N GLY A 43 5.20 -3.09 -13.15
CA GLY A 43 5.87 -3.83 -14.20
C GLY A 43 4.86 -4.37 -15.19
N GLU A 44 5.37 -5.15 -16.11
CA GLU A 44 4.56 -5.70 -17.18
C GLU A 44 4.64 -7.21 -17.17
N VAL A 45 3.51 -7.87 -17.39
CA VAL A 45 3.47 -9.31 -17.56
C VAL A 45 3.43 -9.59 -19.05
N MET A 46 4.38 -10.38 -19.52
CA MET A 46 4.50 -10.63 -20.95
C MET A 46 4.80 -12.10 -21.23
N ASP A 47 4.58 -12.51 -22.45
CA ASP A 47 4.90 -13.88 -22.87
C ASP A 47 6.34 -13.95 -23.38
N SER A 48 6.74 -15.10 -23.92
CA SER A 48 8.11 -15.29 -24.40
C SER A 48 8.46 -14.44 -25.62
N ARG A 49 7.46 -13.83 -26.26
CA ARG A 49 7.67 -12.93 -27.37
C ARG A 49 7.56 -11.47 -26.96
N ASP A 50 7.56 -11.20 -25.68
CA ASP A 50 7.46 -9.86 -25.11
C ASP A 50 6.11 -9.19 -25.41
N GLN A 51 5.06 -9.98 -25.60
CA GLN A 51 3.72 -9.45 -25.78
C GLN A 51 2.98 -9.43 -24.44
N PRO A 52 2.24 -8.38 -24.14
CA PRO A 52 1.52 -8.31 -22.86
C PRO A 52 0.47 -9.41 -22.76
N ILE A 53 0.27 -9.93 -21.57
CA ILE A 53 -0.72 -10.97 -21.32
C ILE A 53 -1.86 -10.38 -20.50
N ALA A 54 -2.99 -10.13 -21.16
CA ALA A 54 -4.17 -9.65 -20.45
C ALA A 54 -4.74 -10.74 -19.58
N GLY A 55 -5.22 -10.38 -18.39
CA GLY A 55 -5.89 -11.33 -17.52
C GLY A 55 -4.96 -12.15 -16.66
N ALA A 56 -3.65 -11.95 -16.76
CA ALA A 56 -2.72 -12.63 -15.87
C ALA A 56 -2.93 -12.13 -14.44
N ILE A 57 -2.67 -12.99 -13.47
CA ILE A 57 -2.77 -12.64 -12.06
C ILE A 57 -1.36 -12.50 -11.52
N VAL A 58 -1.09 -11.35 -10.92
CA VAL A 58 0.21 -11.10 -10.27
C VAL A 58 0.04 -11.28 -8.77
N TYR A 59 0.93 -12.05 -8.19
CA TYR A 59 0.93 -12.35 -6.75
C TYR A 59 2.12 -11.66 -6.12
N LEU A 60 1.87 -10.95 -5.03
CA LEU A 60 2.91 -10.28 -4.28
C LEU A 60 2.86 -10.77 -2.85
N LYS A 61 3.96 -11.37 -2.38
CA LYS A 61 4.02 -11.92 -1.03
C LYS A 61 4.96 -11.11 -0.16
N ASN A 62 4.47 -10.68 0.99
CA ASN A 62 5.28 -10.07 2.03
C ASN A 62 6.02 -11.19 2.75
N THR A 63 7.34 -11.22 2.66
CA THR A 63 8.10 -12.35 3.21
C THR A 63 8.16 -12.35 4.73
N LYS A 64 7.83 -11.23 5.36
CA LYS A 64 7.79 -11.15 6.81
C LYS A 64 6.49 -11.68 7.38
N THR A 65 5.38 -11.28 6.82
CA THR A 65 4.06 -11.64 7.34
C THR A 65 3.43 -12.78 6.57
N MET A 66 3.97 -13.11 5.41
CA MET A 66 3.44 -14.12 4.48
C MET A 66 2.11 -13.71 3.85
N ALA A 67 1.69 -12.47 4.03
CA ALA A 67 0.46 -11.97 3.42
C ALA A 67 0.66 -11.83 1.91
N VAL A 68 -0.39 -12.16 1.16
CA VAL A 68 -0.34 -12.14 -0.31
C VAL A 68 -1.38 -11.16 -0.82
N LYS A 69 -0.95 -10.30 -1.76
CA LYS A 69 -1.84 -9.42 -2.50
C LYS A 69 -1.85 -9.87 -3.96
N THR A 70 -2.94 -9.64 -4.64
CA THR A 70 -3.04 -10.01 -6.05
C THR A 70 -3.46 -8.81 -6.89
N TYR A 71 -3.15 -8.89 -8.17
CA TYR A 71 -3.52 -7.87 -9.14
C TYR A 71 -3.80 -8.56 -10.47
N ILE A 72 -4.96 -8.29 -11.07
CA ILE A 72 -5.32 -8.85 -12.36
C ILE A 72 -4.99 -7.80 -13.41
N VAL A 73 -4.09 -8.15 -14.34
CA VAL A 73 -3.65 -7.17 -15.33
C VAL A 73 -4.66 -6.99 -16.44
N GLY A 74 -4.72 -5.78 -16.96
CA GLY A 74 -5.58 -5.46 -18.08
C GLY A 74 -4.90 -5.78 -19.41
N GLN A 75 -5.41 -5.18 -20.48
CA GLN A 75 -4.91 -5.46 -21.82
C GLN A 75 -3.49 -4.99 -22.04
N ASP A 76 -3.04 -4.00 -21.30
CA ASP A 76 -1.66 -3.52 -21.41
C ASP A 76 -0.67 -4.41 -20.66
N GLY A 77 -1.15 -5.38 -19.90
CA GLY A 77 -0.30 -6.28 -19.15
C GLY A 77 0.37 -5.66 -17.94
N VAL A 78 0.04 -4.43 -17.59
CA VAL A 78 0.73 -3.69 -16.53
C VAL A 78 0.09 -3.98 -15.17
N TYR A 79 0.92 -4.18 -14.16
CA TYR A 79 0.46 -4.34 -12.79
C TYR A 79 1.07 -3.26 -11.90
N ARG A 80 0.44 -3.02 -10.76
CA ARG A 80 0.95 -2.04 -9.81
C ARG A 80 0.48 -2.36 -8.40
N PHE A 81 1.44 -2.29 -7.47
CA PHE A 81 1.15 -2.39 -6.04
C PHE A 81 1.69 -1.13 -5.37
N ASN A 82 0.84 -0.48 -4.58
CA ASN A 82 1.21 0.75 -3.89
C ASN A 82 1.35 0.50 -2.40
N ALA A 83 1.90 1.47 -1.70
CA ALA A 83 1.96 1.48 -0.24
C ALA A 83 2.68 0.26 0.34
N LEU A 84 3.77 -0.16 -0.31
CA LEU A 84 4.57 -1.27 0.15
C LEU A 84 5.62 -0.75 1.14
N SER A 85 5.94 -1.57 2.14
CA SER A 85 6.94 -1.20 3.11
C SER A 85 8.34 -1.20 2.49
N SER A 86 9.13 -0.20 2.78
CA SER A 86 10.51 -0.15 2.29
C SER A 86 11.43 -1.07 3.08
N ASN A 87 10.95 -1.62 4.21
CA ASN A 87 11.78 -2.45 5.09
C ASN A 87 11.50 -3.95 4.94
N VAL A 88 10.74 -4.33 3.95
CA VAL A 88 10.32 -5.72 3.76
C VAL A 88 10.70 -6.17 2.38
N ASP A 89 11.21 -7.39 2.27
CA ASP A 89 11.42 -8.04 0.98
C ASP A 89 10.09 -8.62 0.51
N TYR A 90 9.77 -8.42 -0.75
CA TYR A 90 8.57 -8.98 -1.35
C TYR A 90 8.96 -9.92 -2.47
N GLU A 91 8.18 -10.98 -2.64
CA GLU A 91 8.32 -11.89 -3.78
C GLU A 91 7.14 -11.67 -4.71
N VAL A 92 7.41 -11.61 -6.01
CA VAL A 92 6.38 -11.34 -7.00
C VAL A 92 6.50 -12.34 -8.15
N TYR A 93 5.36 -12.85 -8.60
CA TYR A 93 5.31 -13.68 -9.78
C TYR A 93 3.93 -13.55 -10.41
N ALA A 94 3.79 -13.97 -11.66
CA ALA A 94 2.53 -13.92 -12.38
C ALA A 94 2.13 -15.32 -12.82
N GLU A 95 0.81 -15.50 -12.99
CA GLU A 95 0.25 -16.77 -13.43
C GLU A 95 -0.83 -16.51 -14.45
N HIS A 96 -0.87 -17.36 -15.48
CA HIS A 96 -1.90 -17.29 -16.52
C HIS A 96 -2.01 -18.65 -17.18
N ASN A 97 -3.23 -19.18 -17.25
CA ASN A 97 -3.51 -20.47 -17.90
C ASN A 97 -2.62 -21.58 -17.36
N ASN A 98 -2.51 -21.65 -16.03
CA ASN A 98 -1.74 -22.68 -15.31
C ASN A 98 -0.24 -22.59 -15.55
N LYS A 99 0.26 -21.49 -16.09
CA LYS A 99 1.69 -21.26 -16.26
C LYS A 99 2.11 -20.11 -15.41
N LYS A 100 3.32 -20.18 -14.90
CA LYS A 100 3.84 -19.17 -13.99
C LYS A 100 5.12 -18.55 -14.52
N SER A 101 5.32 -17.30 -14.16
CA SER A 101 6.61 -16.65 -14.38
C SER A 101 7.60 -17.11 -13.30
N ASP A 102 8.86 -16.77 -13.48
CA ASP A 102 9.82 -16.90 -12.39
C ASP A 102 9.42 -15.95 -11.27
N THR A 103 9.78 -16.31 -10.06
CA THR A 103 9.57 -15.44 -8.91
C THR A 103 10.71 -14.45 -8.82
N LYS A 104 10.39 -13.18 -8.72
CA LYS A 104 11.37 -12.11 -8.57
C LYS A 104 11.25 -11.54 -7.17
N THR A 105 12.32 -10.92 -6.69
CA THR A 105 12.33 -10.34 -5.36
C THR A 105 12.48 -8.83 -5.44
N LEU A 106 11.63 -8.12 -4.71
CA LEU A 106 11.80 -6.69 -4.47
C LEU A 106 12.48 -6.57 -3.12
N SER A 107 13.77 -6.29 -3.14
CA SER A 107 14.59 -6.28 -1.93
C SER A 107 14.34 -5.05 -1.09
N SER A 108 14.47 -5.19 0.22
CA SER A 108 14.43 -4.06 1.13
C SER A 108 15.61 -3.12 0.92
N PHE A 109 16.66 -3.60 0.25
CA PHE A 109 17.79 -2.75 -0.08
C PHE A 109 17.56 -1.90 -1.33
N ASP A 110 16.49 -2.16 -2.06
CA ASP A 110 16.13 -1.38 -3.24
C ASP A 110 15.50 -0.07 -2.76
N SER A 111 16.20 1.03 -2.93
CA SER A 111 15.76 2.31 -2.36
C SER A 111 14.88 3.13 -3.30
N ARG A 112 14.50 2.59 -4.45
CA ARG A 112 13.64 3.32 -5.39
C ARG A 112 12.24 3.48 -4.81
N LYS A 113 11.67 4.63 -4.99
CA LYS A 113 10.28 4.84 -4.57
C LYS A 113 9.30 4.07 -5.44
N THR A 114 9.64 3.87 -6.69
CA THR A 114 8.89 3.01 -7.58
C THR A 114 9.87 2.05 -8.23
N ALA A 115 9.70 0.77 -7.96
CA ALA A 115 10.54 -0.26 -8.57
C ALA A 115 9.81 -0.83 -9.78
N TYR A 116 10.57 -1.24 -10.79
CA TYR A 116 10.02 -1.80 -12.02
C TYR A 116 10.54 -3.24 -12.16
N ILE A 117 9.64 -4.19 -12.16
CA ILE A 117 9.99 -5.60 -12.33
C ILE A 117 9.05 -6.19 -13.36
N ASN A 118 9.58 -6.61 -14.49
CA ASN A 118 8.78 -7.27 -15.51
C ASN A 118 8.77 -8.78 -15.26
N LEU A 119 7.65 -9.40 -15.56
CA LEU A 119 7.44 -10.83 -15.34
C LEU A 119 7.14 -11.49 -16.68
N LYS A 120 7.83 -12.57 -16.96
CA LYS A 120 7.66 -13.26 -18.24
C LYS A 120 7.14 -14.68 -18.01
N ILE A 121 6.03 -15.00 -18.65
CA ILE A 121 5.44 -16.33 -18.56
C ILE A 121 5.79 -17.06 -19.84
N LYS A 122 6.56 -18.12 -19.71
CA LYS A 122 6.99 -18.89 -20.88
C LYS A 122 5.94 -19.92 -21.21
N GLY A 123 5.66 -20.03 -22.45
CA GLY A 123 4.62 -20.89 -22.93
C GLY A 123 4.97 -22.30 -23.22
#